data_252f579400b35dd0415555d110124b4d
#
_entry.id   252f579400b35dd0415555d110124b4d
#
_cell.length_a   1.000
_cell.length_b   1.000
_cell.length_c   1.000
_cell.angle_alpha   90.00
_cell.angle_beta   90.00
_cell.angle_gamma   90.00
#
_symmetry.space_group_name_H-M   'P 1'
#
loop_
_entity.id
_entity.type
_entity.pdbx_description
1 polymer ?
#
loop_
_entity_poly.entity_id
_entity_poly.type
_entity_poly.pdbx_seq_one_letter_code
_entity_poly.pdbx_strand_id
1 'polypeptide(L)'
;MDIDSLNNKLKICFVLPTYNEEENIENIIKQILEEERNQSTDTFSILVVDDNSSDETQDIVKGLISLNQKIHLITGPKKGLGDAYKRGFEFAIDELNADLIFQMDSDGQHDASLIPNFINYIKEGKDVIIGSRFIDGGTTPDFSFSRLFMSKVGNLLVRYVGGITQVKDCTSGYRAIRTSYLKELDFSYLSTRGYSFQSSLICDLAWRGADIFEIPIEFSSRKGGDSKLALRDQIEFLLNIPRLGFRNTKDFIKYSLVGMSGVFVNLGLYTLLTRYYEVSEL
;
A
#
# COMPACT_ATOMS: atom_id res chain seq x y z
N MET A 1 -4.30 -25.52 -13.11
CA MET A 1 -3.48 -24.95 -12.03
C MET A 1 -2.10 -25.57 -12.19
N ASP A 2 -1.13 -24.81 -12.72
CA ASP A 2 0.21 -25.33 -13.01
C ASP A 2 0.94 -25.63 -11.70
N ILE A 3 1.32 -26.88 -11.51
CA ILE A 3 2.09 -27.36 -10.34
C ILE A 3 3.45 -26.65 -10.24
N ASP A 4 3.97 -26.11 -11.35
CA ASP A 4 5.22 -25.36 -11.40
C ASP A 4 5.15 -23.99 -10.71
N SER A 5 3.96 -23.42 -10.51
CA SER A 5 3.81 -22.12 -9.83
C SER A 5 4.02 -22.21 -8.31
N LEU A 6 3.81 -23.38 -7.71
CA LEU A 6 3.95 -23.61 -6.27
C LEU A 6 5.42 -23.79 -5.83
N ASN A 7 6.33 -24.07 -6.77
CA ASN A 7 7.75 -24.34 -6.49
C ASN A 7 8.68 -23.15 -6.80
N ASN A 8 8.14 -22.01 -7.22
CA ASN A 8 8.96 -20.87 -7.61
C ASN A 8 9.47 -20.15 -6.37
N LYS A 9 10.80 -20.18 -6.19
CA LYS A 9 11.49 -19.47 -5.11
C LYS A 9 11.35 -17.98 -5.28
N LEU A 10 10.72 -17.31 -4.30
CA LEU A 10 10.54 -15.86 -4.29
C LEU A 10 11.68 -15.15 -3.56
N LYS A 11 12.13 -14.05 -4.11
CA LYS A 11 12.96 -13.07 -3.41
C LYS A 11 12.03 -12.06 -2.74
N ILE A 12 11.97 -12.07 -1.42
CA ILE A 12 11.04 -11.30 -0.63
C ILE A 12 11.80 -10.21 0.12
N CYS A 13 11.38 -8.97 -0.02
CA CYS A 13 11.96 -7.84 0.72
C CYS A 13 10.94 -7.28 1.73
N PHE A 14 11.31 -7.26 3.00
CA PHE A 14 10.55 -6.61 4.06
C PHE A 14 11.02 -5.17 4.18
N VAL A 15 10.17 -4.22 3.85
CA VAL A 15 10.45 -2.78 3.96
C VAL A 15 9.91 -2.27 5.29
N LEU A 16 10.82 -1.87 6.16
CA LEU A 16 10.58 -1.44 7.54
C LEU A 16 10.92 0.05 7.70
N PRO A 17 9.95 0.97 7.53
CA PRO A 17 10.17 2.38 7.84
C PRO A 17 10.42 2.57 9.34
N THR A 18 11.46 3.32 9.70
CA THR A 18 11.83 3.57 11.07
C THR A 18 12.05 5.07 11.37
N TYR A 19 11.63 5.47 12.54
CA TYR A 19 12.01 6.74 13.15
C TYR A 19 11.91 6.63 14.67
N ASN A 20 13.05 6.55 15.36
CA ASN A 20 13.16 6.32 16.79
C ASN A 20 12.38 5.07 17.22
N GLU A 21 12.90 3.90 16.82
CA GLU A 21 12.33 2.58 17.09
C GLU A 21 13.38 1.64 17.74
N GLU A 22 14.31 2.20 18.53
CA GLU A 22 15.37 1.43 19.21
C GLU A 22 14.85 0.29 20.08
N GLU A 23 13.63 0.46 20.68
CA GLU A 23 13.00 -0.55 21.53
C GLU A 23 12.45 -1.75 20.74
N ASN A 24 12.13 -1.57 19.45
CA ASN A 24 11.35 -2.55 18.68
C ASN A 24 12.14 -3.18 17.53
N ILE A 25 13.03 -2.42 16.87
CA ILE A 25 13.60 -2.78 15.57
C ILE A 25 14.37 -4.11 15.60
N GLU A 26 15.14 -4.39 16.66
CA GLU A 26 15.89 -5.64 16.77
C GLU A 26 14.97 -6.85 16.85
N ASN A 27 13.91 -6.74 17.65
CA ASN A 27 12.95 -7.83 17.85
C ASN A 27 12.19 -8.17 16.56
N ILE A 28 11.75 -7.16 15.81
CA ILE A 28 11.03 -7.36 14.54
C ILE A 28 11.93 -8.04 13.52
N ILE A 29 13.17 -7.57 13.38
CA ILE A 29 14.15 -8.20 12.48
C ILE A 29 14.36 -9.67 12.83
N LYS A 30 14.50 -10.00 14.13
CA LYS A 30 14.66 -11.37 14.59
C LYS A 30 13.44 -12.24 14.27
N GLN A 31 12.24 -11.73 14.49
CA GLN A 31 10.99 -12.44 14.17
C GLN A 31 10.89 -12.76 12.68
N ILE A 32 11.18 -11.79 11.81
CA ILE A 32 11.16 -12.01 10.35
C ILE A 32 12.19 -13.08 9.94
N LEU A 33 13.39 -13.04 10.49
CA LEU A 33 14.43 -14.04 10.21
C LEU A 33 14.09 -15.43 10.75
N GLU A 34 13.30 -15.51 11.82
CA GLU A 34 12.79 -16.77 12.34
C GLU A 34 11.77 -17.39 11.39
N GLU A 35 10.86 -16.59 10.84
CA GLU A 35 9.91 -17.06 9.83
C GLU A 35 10.62 -17.52 8.55
N GLU A 36 11.72 -16.91 8.13
CA GLU A 36 12.51 -17.41 7.01
C GLU A 36 13.06 -18.83 7.27
N ARG A 37 13.53 -19.10 8.48
CA ARG A 37 14.06 -20.43 8.84
C ARG A 37 12.98 -21.51 8.78
N ASN A 38 11.74 -21.13 9.04
CA ASN A 38 10.58 -22.03 8.99
C ASN A 38 10.11 -22.28 7.55
N GLN A 39 10.51 -21.41 6.60
CA GLN A 39 10.15 -21.47 5.18
C GLN A 39 11.35 -21.90 4.32
N SER A 40 11.39 -23.14 3.90
CA SER A 40 12.57 -23.73 3.25
C SER A 40 12.86 -23.26 1.82
N THR A 41 11.98 -22.52 1.16
CA THR A 41 12.08 -22.23 -0.29
C THR A 41 12.40 -20.78 -0.64
N ASP A 42 11.86 -19.81 0.07
CA ASP A 42 11.98 -18.38 -0.29
C ASP A 42 13.22 -17.72 0.33
N THR A 43 13.66 -16.61 -0.24
CA THR A 43 14.81 -15.85 0.29
C THR A 43 14.31 -14.51 0.81
N PHE A 44 14.60 -14.20 2.07
CA PHE A 44 14.22 -12.94 2.69
C PHE A 44 15.37 -11.94 2.66
N SER A 45 15.05 -10.70 2.41
CA SER A 45 15.88 -9.53 2.65
C SER A 45 15.10 -8.57 3.54
N ILE A 46 15.75 -7.91 4.47
CA ILE A 46 15.13 -6.94 5.38
C ILE A 46 15.75 -5.59 5.11
N LEU A 47 14.96 -4.64 4.67
CA LEU A 47 15.37 -3.28 4.36
C LEU A 47 14.79 -2.31 5.39
N VAL A 48 15.64 -1.83 6.27
CA VAL A 48 15.31 -0.75 7.20
C VAL A 48 15.46 0.58 6.47
N VAL A 49 14.40 1.37 6.46
CA VAL A 49 14.35 2.71 5.85
C VAL A 49 14.23 3.74 6.94
N ASP A 50 15.36 4.26 7.36
CA ASP A 50 15.44 5.13 8.53
C ASP A 50 15.33 6.61 8.17
N ASP A 51 14.41 7.31 8.80
CA ASP A 51 14.14 8.75 8.60
C ASP A 51 15.05 9.62 9.48
N ASN A 52 16.35 9.28 9.55
CA ASN A 52 17.37 9.93 10.39
C ASN A 52 16.97 9.92 11.87
N SER A 53 16.79 8.71 12.43
CA SER A 53 16.56 8.52 13.86
C SER A 53 17.65 9.19 14.71
N SER A 54 17.24 9.75 15.83
CA SER A 54 18.12 10.44 16.78
C SER A 54 18.50 9.57 17.99
N ASP A 55 17.91 8.39 18.10
CA ASP A 55 18.16 7.37 19.10
C ASP A 55 19.16 6.31 18.59
N GLU A 56 19.27 5.16 19.25
CA GLU A 56 20.18 4.08 18.88
C GLU A 56 19.68 3.19 17.73
N THR A 57 18.52 3.50 17.09
CA THR A 57 17.92 2.68 16.00
C THR A 57 18.95 2.32 14.92
N GLN A 58 19.68 3.31 14.39
CA GLN A 58 20.65 3.06 13.31
C GLN A 58 21.82 2.20 13.74
N ASP A 59 22.32 2.39 14.96
CA ASP A 59 23.49 1.66 15.45
C ASP A 59 23.15 0.20 15.77
N ILE A 60 21.94 -0.06 16.28
CA ILE A 60 21.40 -1.41 16.42
C ILE A 60 21.33 -2.10 15.04
N VAL A 61 20.77 -1.44 14.03
CA VAL A 61 20.65 -2.02 12.69
C VAL A 61 22.03 -2.28 12.05
N LYS A 62 22.97 -1.35 12.17
CA LYS A 62 24.38 -1.55 11.70
C LYS A 62 25.04 -2.76 12.38
N GLY A 63 24.80 -2.93 13.68
CA GLY A 63 25.25 -4.11 14.41
C GLY A 63 24.68 -5.41 13.82
N LEU A 64 23.39 -5.43 13.51
CA LEU A 64 22.73 -6.61 12.90
C LEU A 64 23.21 -6.87 11.47
N ILE A 65 23.50 -5.84 10.68
CA ILE A 65 24.07 -5.98 9.32
C ILE A 65 25.41 -6.70 9.37
N SER A 66 26.26 -6.40 10.35
CA SER A 66 27.57 -7.06 10.51
C SER A 66 27.45 -8.58 10.77
N LEU A 67 26.32 -9.02 11.29
CA LEU A 67 26.03 -10.42 11.62
C LEU A 67 25.25 -11.15 10.49
N ASN A 68 24.48 -10.39 9.67
CA ASN A 68 23.65 -10.97 8.65
C ASN A 68 23.54 -10.04 7.42
N GLN A 69 24.12 -10.48 6.30
CA GLN A 69 24.16 -9.74 5.03
C GLN A 69 22.77 -9.57 4.35
N LYS A 70 21.71 -10.21 4.86
CA LYS A 70 20.34 -10.04 4.35
C LYS A 70 19.66 -8.77 4.88
N ILE A 71 20.29 -8.10 5.85
CA ILE A 71 19.77 -6.88 6.44
C ILE A 71 20.43 -5.68 5.77
N HIS A 72 19.63 -4.72 5.35
CA HIS A 72 20.05 -3.52 4.66
C HIS A 72 19.54 -2.28 5.40
N LEU A 73 20.26 -1.18 5.32
CA LEU A 73 19.87 0.11 5.89
C LEU A 73 20.03 1.20 4.84
N ILE A 74 18.97 1.94 4.60
CA ILE A 74 19.03 3.21 3.88
C ILE A 74 18.51 4.32 4.78
N THR A 75 19.13 5.48 4.71
CA THR A 75 18.77 6.64 5.52
C THR A 75 18.27 7.78 4.64
N GLY A 76 17.47 8.67 5.20
CA GLY A 76 17.00 9.84 4.48
C GLY A 76 16.22 10.82 5.36
N PRO A 77 15.89 12.01 4.82
CA PRO A 77 15.18 13.01 5.57
C PRO A 77 13.75 12.58 5.89
N LYS A 78 13.27 12.90 7.10
CA LYS A 78 11.90 12.62 7.55
C LYS A 78 10.89 13.48 6.78
N LYS A 79 10.29 12.90 5.74
CA LYS A 79 9.25 13.53 4.91
C LYS A 79 7.87 12.88 5.09
N GLY A 80 7.78 11.83 5.89
CA GLY A 80 6.56 11.09 6.17
C GLY A 80 6.64 9.63 5.69
N LEU A 81 5.75 8.80 6.25
CA LEU A 81 5.75 7.35 6.04
C LEU A 81 5.75 6.94 4.56
N GLY A 82 4.97 7.63 3.73
CA GLY A 82 4.91 7.34 2.31
C GLY A 82 6.24 7.58 1.58
N ASP A 83 7.03 8.60 1.97
CA ASP A 83 8.34 8.85 1.38
C ASP A 83 9.33 7.74 1.76
N ALA A 84 9.30 7.28 3.00
CA ALA A 84 10.11 6.15 3.43
C ALA A 84 9.75 4.88 2.64
N TYR A 85 8.47 4.56 2.48
CA TYR A 85 8.07 3.41 1.66
C TYR A 85 8.49 3.55 0.19
N LYS A 86 8.35 4.73 -0.43
CA LYS A 86 8.79 4.94 -1.82
C LYS A 86 10.29 4.64 -1.99
N ARG A 87 11.13 5.23 -1.13
CA ARG A 87 12.58 4.96 -1.12
C ARG A 87 12.87 3.46 -0.92
N GLY A 88 12.12 2.83 -0.02
CA GLY A 88 12.25 1.40 0.24
C GLY A 88 11.83 0.54 -0.94
N PHE A 89 10.74 0.87 -1.63
CA PHE A 89 10.29 0.14 -2.82
C PHE A 89 11.28 0.27 -3.97
N GLU A 90 11.75 1.48 -4.26
CA GLU A 90 12.77 1.72 -5.29
C GLU A 90 14.02 0.88 -5.01
N PHE A 91 14.56 0.92 -3.80
CA PHE A 91 15.72 0.13 -3.42
C PHE A 91 15.47 -1.39 -3.49
N ALA A 92 14.33 -1.86 -3.01
CA ALA A 92 13.98 -3.28 -3.05
C ALA A 92 13.84 -3.81 -4.48
N ILE A 93 13.33 -2.98 -5.41
CA ILE A 93 13.16 -3.32 -6.81
C ILE A 93 14.48 -3.28 -7.56
N ASP A 94 15.24 -2.20 -7.43
CA ASP A 94 16.38 -1.90 -8.28
C ASP A 94 17.67 -2.58 -7.79
N GLU A 95 17.88 -2.62 -6.48
CA GLU A 95 19.12 -3.14 -5.87
C GLU A 95 18.97 -4.59 -5.40
N LEU A 96 17.82 -4.94 -4.79
CA LEU A 96 17.62 -6.29 -4.26
C LEU A 96 16.93 -7.23 -5.25
N ASN A 97 16.41 -6.70 -6.36
CA ASN A 97 15.65 -7.48 -7.36
C ASN A 97 14.55 -8.32 -6.70
N ALA A 98 13.79 -7.74 -5.79
CA ALA A 98 12.72 -8.42 -5.06
C ALA A 98 11.55 -8.76 -6.01
N ASP A 99 10.97 -9.95 -5.85
CA ASP A 99 9.77 -10.39 -6.55
C ASP A 99 8.51 -9.99 -5.77
N LEU A 100 8.64 -9.92 -4.44
CA LEU A 100 7.58 -9.58 -3.50
C LEU A 100 8.10 -8.60 -2.45
N ILE A 101 7.32 -7.57 -2.17
CA ILE A 101 7.61 -6.61 -1.10
C ILE A 101 6.57 -6.72 -0.01
N PHE A 102 7.05 -6.89 1.22
CA PHE A 102 6.23 -6.68 2.42
C PHE A 102 6.36 -5.23 2.90
N GLN A 103 5.21 -4.58 3.09
CA GLN A 103 5.10 -3.41 3.93
C GLN A 103 4.83 -3.88 5.36
N MET A 104 5.64 -3.45 6.30
CA MET A 104 5.48 -3.80 7.70
C MET A 104 5.99 -2.64 8.57
N ASP A 105 5.19 -2.21 9.54
CA ASP A 105 5.61 -1.17 10.47
C ASP A 105 6.59 -1.75 11.50
N SER A 106 7.53 -0.91 11.96
CA SER A 106 8.60 -1.32 12.89
C SER A 106 8.26 -1.15 14.37
N ASP A 107 6.99 -0.93 14.71
CA ASP A 107 6.51 -0.67 16.07
C ASP A 107 5.97 -1.91 16.82
N GLY A 108 6.11 -3.09 16.22
CA GLY A 108 5.70 -4.37 16.81
C GLY A 108 4.20 -4.64 16.79
N GLN A 109 3.41 -3.86 16.06
CA GLN A 109 1.95 -4.09 15.94
C GLN A 109 1.58 -5.14 14.89
N HIS A 110 2.50 -5.49 13.99
CA HIS A 110 2.30 -6.49 12.96
C HIS A 110 2.88 -7.84 13.39
N ASP A 111 2.04 -8.86 13.39
CA ASP A 111 2.42 -10.23 13.79
C ASP A 111 3.20 -10.91 12.65
N ALA A 112 4.49 -11.14 12.86
CA ALA A 112 5.35 -11.80 11.89
C ALA A 112 4.95 -13.27 11.64
N SER A 113 4.29 -13.94 12.59
CA SER A 113 3.84 -15.34 12.42
C SER A 113 2.82 -15.52 11.30
N LEU A 114 2.22 -14.43 10.81
CA LEU A 114 1.30 -14.44 9.67
C LEU A 114 2.01 -14.39 8.31
N ILE A 115 3.31 -14.09 8.25
CA ILE A 115 4.09 -14.00 7.02
C ILE A 115 3.89 -15.23 6.12
N PRO A 116 3.92 -16.48 6.62
CA PRO A 116 3.64 -17.66 5.82
C PRO A 116 2.29 -17.63 5.11
N ASN A 117 1.25 -17.14 5.77
CA ASN A 117 -0.09 -17.04 5.18
C ASN A 117 -0.12 -16.07 4.00
N PHE A 118 0.53 -14.91 4.14
CA PHE A 118 0.66 -13.95 3.04
C PHE A 118 1.35 -14.58 1.83
N ILE A 119 2.48 -15.25 2.05
CA ILE A 119 3.27 -15.89 1.00
C ILE A 119 2.46 -17.00 0.29
N ASN A 120 1.71 -17.80 1.05
CA ASN A 120 0.89 -18.84 0.48
C ASN A 120 -0.16 -18.30 -0.50
N TYR A 121 -0.91 -17.26 -0.13
CA TYR A 121 -1.88 -16.64 -1.03
C TYR A 121 -1.22 -16.00 -2.27
N ILE A 122 -0.02 -15.42 -2.12
CA ILE A 122 0.76 -14.96 -3.27
C ILE A 122 1.11 -16.14 -4.20
N LYS A 123 1.54 -17.28 -3.66
CA LYS A 123 1.83 -18.50 -4.45
C LYS A 123 0.59 -19.09 -5.08
N GLU A 124 -0.58 -18.91 -4.49
CA GLU A 124 -1.89 -19.27 -5.06
C GLU A 124 -2.33 -18.35 -6.20
N GLY A 125 -1.53 -17.32 -6.55
CA GLY A 125 -1.78 -16.45 -7.69
C GLY A 125 -2.36 -15.09 -7.34
N LYS A 126 -2.48 -14.73 -6.05
CA LYS A 126 -2.85 -13.37 -5.66
C LYS A 126 -1.70 -12.40 -5.89
N ASP A 127 -2.05 -11.13 -6.16
CA ASP A 127 -1.07 -10.08 -6.44
C ASP A 127 -0.76 -9.21 -5.23
N VAL A 128 -1.78 -8.98 -4.40
CA VAL A 128 -1.68 -8.16 -3.19
C VAL A 128 -2.43 -8.84 -2.05
N ILE A 129 -1.75 -9.03 -0.92
CA ILE A 129 -2.38 -9.49 0.31
C ILE A 129 -2.37 -8.36 1.34
N ILE A 130 -3.49 -8.16 2.00
CA ILE A 130 -3.66 -7.15 3.06
C ILE A 130 -3.99 -7.84 4.37
N GLY A 131 -3.25 -7.54 5.42
CA GLY A 131 -3.66 -7.85 6.79
C GLY A 131 -4.80 -6.92 7.20
N SER A 132 -6.01 -7.43 7.25
CA SER A 132 -7.23 -6.64 7.43
C SER A 132 -7.80 -6.75 8.83
N ARG A 133 -8.12 -5.61 9.41
CA ARG A 133 -8.78 -5.49 10.72
C ARG A 133 -10.31 -5.58 10.64
N PHE A 134 -10.87 -5.49 9.42
CA PHE A 134 -12.29 -5.24 9.20
C PHE A 134 -13.01 -6.35 8.41
N ILE A 135 -12.35 -7.49 8.19
CA ILE A 135 -12.97 -8.73 7.72
C ILE A 135 -13.31 -9.64 8.93
N ASP A 136 -14.05 -10.71 8.68
CA ASP A 136 -14.37 -11.70 9.72
C ASP A 136 -13.09 -12.32 10.28
N GLY A 137 -12.96 -12.31 11.61
CA GLY A 137 -11.73 -12.72 12.31
C GLY A 137 -10.72 -11.60 12.55
N GLY A 138 -10.83 -10.45 11.88
CA GLY A 138 -10.00 -9.29 12.16
C GLY A 138 -10.45 -8.54 13.42
N THR A 139 -9.52 -8.06 14.24
CA THR A 139 -9.82 -7.38 15.51
C THR A 139 -8.95 -6.17 15.79
N THR A 140 -9.47 -5.27 16.61
CA THR A 140 -8.78 -4.07 17.11
C THR A 140 -9.08 -3.89 18.59
N PRO A 141 -8.55 -4.78 19.48
CA PRO A 141 -8.97 -4.86 20.87
C PRO A 141 -8.78 -3.55 21.63
N ASP A 142 -7.76 -2.79 21.31
CA ASP A 142 -7.36 -1.58 22.04
C ASP A 142 -7.89 -0.28 21.41
N PHE A 143 -8.72 -0.36 20.37
CA PHE A 143 -9.28 0.86 19.78
C PHE A 143 -10.38 1.43 20.65
N SER A 144 -10.30 2.74 20.96
CA SER A 144 -11.45 3.46 21.50
C SER A 144 -12.60 3.45 20.48
N PHE A 145 -13.82 3.56 20.96
CA PHE A 145 -15.00 3.62 20.09
C PHE A 145 -14.88 4.71 19.00
N SER A 146 -14.40 5.90 19.37
CA SER A 146 -14.18 7.00 18.43
C SER A 146 -13.15 6.67 17.36
N ARG A 147 -12.02 6.04 17.72
CA ARG A 147 -10.98 5.61 16.79
C ARG A 147 -11.52 4.54 15.83
N LEU A 148 -12.24 3.56 16.35
CA LEU A 148 -12.86 2.51 15.54
C LEU A 148 -13.88 3.10 14.54
N PHE A 149 -14.76 3.99 15.02
CA PHE A 149 -15.75 4.67 14.18
C PHE A 149 -15.08 5.47 13.06
N MET A 150 -14.12 6.33 13.39
CA MET A 150 -13.36 7.12 12.39
C MET A 150 -12.64 6.24 11.38
N SER A 151 -12.04 5.14 11.83
CA SER A 151 -11.34 4.21 10.96
C SER A 151 -12.31 3.51 9.99
N LYS A 152 -13.47 3.04 10.47
CA LYS A 152 -14.51 2.42 9.62
C LYS A 152 -15.10 3.42 8.61
N VAL A 153 -15.42 4.64 9.05
CA VAL A 153 -15.94 5.69 8.16
C VAL A 153 -14.89 6.07 7.12
N GLY A 154 -13.62 6.25 7.51
CA GLY A 154 -12.54 6.53 6.59
C GLY A 154 -12.38 5.44 5.51
N ASN A 155 -12.39 4.17 5.91
CA ASN A 155 -12.35 3.05 4.98
C ASN A 155 -13.56 3.03 4.04
N LEU A 156 -14.77 3.27 4.57
CA LEU A 156 -15.98 3.35 3.78
C LEU A 156 -15.87 4.41 2.69
N LEU A 157 -15.41 5.61 3.04
CA LEU A 157 -15.22 6.72 2.10
C LEU A 157 -14.21 6.37 1.02
N VAL A 158 -13.04 5.82 1.37
CA VAL A 158 -12.02 5.40 0.39
C VAL A 158 -12.59 4.35 -0.56
N ARG A 159 -13.31 3.35 -0.05
CA ARG A 159 -13.90 2.26 -0.83
C ARG A 159 -14.88 2.76 -1.88
N TYR A 160 -15.81 3.61 -1.49
CA TYR A 160 -16.86 4.10 -2.40
C TYR A 160 -16.34 5.20 -3.33
N VAL A 161 -15.60 6.17 -2.82
CA VAL A 161 -15.07 7.27 -3.62
C VAL A 161 -13.94 6.81 -4.52
N GLY A 162 -13.06 5.92 -4.02
CA GLY A 162 -11.99 5.30 -4.80
C GLY A 162 -12.46 4.18 -5.74
N GLY A 163 -13.72 3.71 -5.62
CA GLY A 163 -14.25 2.65 -6.47
C GLY A 163 -13.63 1.26 -6.22
N ILE A 164 -13.15 1.00 -4.99
CA ILE A 164 -12.50 -0.26 -4.61
C ILE A 164 -13.30 -1.00 -3.53
N THR A 165 -14.59 -1.21 -3.78
CA THR A 165 -15.53 -1.75 -2.79
C THR A 165 -15.20 -3.16 -2.29
N GLN A 166 -14.40 -3.92 -3.06
CA GLN A 166 -13.93 -5.26 -2.73
C GLN A 166 -12.92 -5.27 -1.56
N VAL A 167 -12.19 -4.17 -1.29
CA VAL A 167 -11.23 -4.06 -0.18
C VAL A 167 -11.93 -3.46 1.03
N LYS A 168 -11.84 -4.09 2.20
CA LYS A 168 -12.45 -3.62 3.45
C LYS A 168 -11.52 -2.76 4.30
N ASP A 169 -10.20 -3.05 4.26
CA ASP A 169 -9.19 -2.29 5.00
C ASP A 169 -8.19 -1.60 4.08
N CYS A 170 -8.55 -0.42 3.61
CA CYS A 170 -7.72 0.41 2.73
C CYS A 170 -6.56 1.12 3.45
N THR A 171 -6.55 1.11 4.79
CA THR A 171 -5.61 1.89 5.62
C THR A 171 -4.60 1.01 6.37
N SER A 172 -4.71 -0.30 6.28
CA SER A 172 -3.73 -1.22 6.86
C SER A 172 -2.35 -1.00 6.23
N GLY A 173 -1.30 -0.97 7.06
CA GLY A 173 0.10 -0.92 6.62
C GLY A 173 0.73 -2.30 6.43
N TYR A 174 0.07 -3.38 6.82
CA TYR A 174 0.60 -4.74 6.70
C TYR A 174 0.15 -5.36 5.37
N ARG A 175 1.06 -5.39 4.41
CA ARG A 175 0.75 -5.84 3.04
C ARG A 175 1.90 -6.62 2.44
N ALA A 176 1.58 -7.59 1.58
CA ALA A 176 2.51 -8.18 0.64
C ALA A 176 2.08 -7.81 -0.78
N ILE A 177 3.00 -7.31 -1.60
CA ILE A 177 2.70 -6.74 -2.91
C ILE A 177 3.72 -7.28 -3.92
N ARG A 178 3.25 -7.86 -5.03
CA ARG A 178 4.13 -8.25 -6.16
C ARG A 178 4.79 -7.01 -6.75
N THR A 179 6.10 -7.07 -6.94
CA THR A 179 6.88 -5.93 -7.46
C THR A 179 6.49 -5.54 -8.88
N SER A 180 5.93 -6.46 -9.67
CA SER A 180 5.41 -6.15 -11.02
C SER A 180 4.42 -4.98 -11.00
N TYR A 181 3.52 -4.92 -10.02
CA TYR A 181 2.57 -3.84 -9.89
C TYR A 181 3.18 -2.54 -9.37
N LEU A 182 4.21 -2.63 -8.50
CA LEU A 182 4.90 -1.45 -7.98
C LEU A 182 5.79 -0.77 -9.03
N LYS A 183 6.42 -1.54 -9.92
CA LYS A 183 7.23 -1.01 -11.04
C LYS A 183 6.44 -0.14 -12.00
N GLU A 184 5.15 -0.37 -12.13
CA GLU A 184 4.27 0.40 -13.00
C GLU A 184 3.71 1.67 -12.33
N LEU A 185 3.92 1.85 -11.03
CA LEU A 185 3.38 2.99 -10.30
C LEU A 185 4.18 4.26 -10.53
N ASP A 186 3.48 5.34 -10.79
CA ASP A 186 4.05 6.67 -10.68
C ASP A 186 3.89 7.19 -9.25
N PHE A 187 4.94 7.05 -8.47
CA PHE A 187 4.95 7.47 -7.06
C PHE A 187 4.79 8.99 -6.87
N SER A 188 4.89 9.81 -7.92
CA SER A 188 4.70 11.26 -7.81
C SER A 188 3.27 11.64 -7.44
N TYR A 189 2.30 10.82 -7.82
CA TYR A 189 0.87 11.04 -7.53
C TYR A 189 0.40 10.47 -6.18
N LEU A 190 1.22 9.66 -5.51
CA LEU A 190 0.86 9.12 -4.21
C LEU A 190 1.09 10.17 -3.12
N SER A 191 0.13 10.31 -2.21
CA SER A 191 0.32 11.10 -1.00
C SER A 191 1.50 10.56 -0.20
N THR A 192 2.25 11.46 0.44
CA THR A 192 3.46 11.10 1.19
C THR A 192 3.22 10.82 2.67
N ARG A 193 1.99 10.95 3.17
CA ARG A 193 1.72 10.89 4.61
C ARG A 193 0.75 9.79 5.00
N GLY A 194 1.14 9.03 6.02
CA GLY A 194 0.33 8.13 6.81
C GLY A 194 -0.75 7.35 6.05
N TYR A 195 -1.98 7.46 6.50
CA TYR A 195 -3.14 6.79 5.90
C TYR A 195 -3.46 7.24 4.47
N SER A 196 -3.11 8.48 4.10
CA SER A 196 -3.28 8.97 2.74
C SER A 196 -2.42 8.20 1.75
N PHE A 197 -1.18 7.84 2.14
CA PHE A 197 -0.32 7.00 1.33
C PHE A 197 -0.91 5.60 1.18
N GLN A 198 -1.31 4.95 2.28
CA GLN A 198 -1.83 3.58 2.26
C GLN A 198 -3.10 3.46 1.41
N SER A 199 -4.02 4.42 1.55
CA SER A 199 -5.25 4.45 0.77
C SER A 199 -5.01 4.77 -0.71
N SER A 200 -4.09 5.65 -1.04
CA SER A 200 -3.73 5.95 -2.43
C SER A 200 -3.06 4.76 -3.10
N LEU A 201 -2.11 4.11 -2.43
CA LEU A 201 -1.42 2.95 -2.96
C LEU A 201 -2.38 1.81 -3.30
N ILE A 202 -3.30 1.47 -2.38
CA ILE A 202 -4.23 0.36 -2.63
C ILE A 202 -5.24 0.69 -3.74
N CYS A 203 -5.67 1.94 -3.87
CA CYS A 203 -6.48 2.37 -5.00
C CYS A 203 -5.73 2.22 -6.33
N ASP A 204 -4.47 2.66 -6.40
CA ASP A 204 -3.66 2.55 -7.62
C ASP A 204 -3.43 1.09 -8.03
N LEU A 205 -3.15 0.20 -7.07
CA LEU A 205 -3.00 -1.23 -7.33
C LEU A 205 -4.32 -1.83 -7.85
N ALA A 206 -5.45 -1.50 -7.22
CA ALA A 206 -6.77 -1.98 -7.62
C ALA A 206 -7.17 -1.48 -9.03
N TRP A 207 -6.91 -0.20 -9.35
CA TRP A 207 -7.22 0.36 -10.68
C TRP A 207 -6.35 -0.23 -11.79
N ARG A 208 -5.21 -0.82 -11.48
CA ARG A 208 -4.36 -1.59 -12.39
C ARG A 208 -4.78 -3.05 -12.53
N GLY A 209 -5.84 -3.45 -11.84
CA GLY A 209 -6.40 -4.80 -11.91
C GLY A 209 -5.69 -5.83 -11.05
N ALA A 210 -4.94 -5.41 -10.01
CA ALA A 210 -4.33 -6.34 -9.06
C ALA A 210 -5.41 -7.18 -8.37
N ASP A 211 -5.20 -8.50 -8.30
CA ASP A 211 -6.04 -9.40 -7.51
C ASP A 211 -5.67 -9.28 -6.03
N ILE A 212 -6.53 -8.54 -5.30
CA ILE A 212 -6.31 -8.18 -3.90
C ILE A 212 -7.10 -9.12 -3.00
N PHE A 213 -6.41 -9.72 -2.04
CA PHE A 213 -7.00 -10.58 -1.03
C PHE A 213 -6.71 -10.06 0.38
N GLU A 214 -7.65 -10.23 1.31
CA GLU A 214 -7.52 -9.81 2.69
C GLU A 214 -7.47 -11.01 3.62
N ILE A 215 -6.52 -11.02 4.56
CA ILE A 215 -6.45 -11.98 5.65
C ILE A 215 -6.71 -11.29 6.98
N PRO A 216 -7.39 -11.96 7.94
CA PRO A 216 -7.68 -11.33 9.22
C PRO A 216 -6.41 -11.15 10.06
N ILE A 217 -6.30 -9.97 10.69
CA ILE A 217 -5.25 -9.70 11.67
C ILE A 217 -5.84 -9.16 12.96
N GLU A 218 -5.16 -9.44 14.06
CA GLU A 218 -5.33 -8.69 15.30
C GLU A 218 -4.37 -7.50 15.29
N PHE A 219 -4.90 -6.31 15.49
CA PHE A 219 -4.10 -5.09 15.54
C PHE A 219 -4.20 -4.49 16.94
N SER A 220 -3.24 -4.85 17.78
CA SER A 220 -3.14 -4.42 19.16
C SER A 220 -2.42 -3.08 19.33
N SER A 221 -2.44 -2.50 20.53
CA SER A 221 -1.66 -1.32 20.86
C SER A 221 -0.15 -1.58 20.75
N ARG A 222 0.61 -0.54 20.50
CA ARG A 222 2.08 -0.59 20.49
C ARG A 222 2.61 -1.09 21.82
N LYS A 223 3.69 -1.88 21.79
CA LYS A 223 4.37 -2.36 22.98
C LYS A 223 5.22 -1.26 23.66
N GLY A 224 5.48 -0.13 22.96
CA GLY A 224 6.21 1.03 23.46
C GLY A 224 5.98 2.25 22.57
N GLY A 225 6.17 3.45 23.11
CA GLY A 225 6.07 4.73 22.40
C GLY A 225 4.66 5.27 22.21
N ASP A 226 4.57 6.58 21.96
CA ASP A 226 3.31 7.30 21.71
C ASP A 226 2.88 7.22 20.24
N SER A 227 1.58 7.32 19.99
CA SER A 227 1.04 7.38 18.63
C SER A 227 1.54 8.64 17.93
N LYS A 228 2.31 8.48 16.86
CA LYS A 228 2.88 9.59 16.05
C LYS A 228 1.85 10.20 15.08
N LEU A 229 0.59 9.76 15.12
CA LEU A 229 -0.48 10.29 14.26
C LEU A 229 -0.97 11.65 14.75
N ALA A 230 -0.62 12.68 14.00
CA ALA A 230 -1.05 14.04 14.27
C ALA A 230 -2.44 14.33 13.65
N LEU A 231 -3.16 15.31 14.20
CA LEU A 231 -4.40 15.85 13.60
C LEU A 231 -4.21 16.23 12.13
N ARG A 232 -3.02 16.70 11.77
CA ARG A 232 -2.64 17.02 10.39
C ARG A 232 -2.75 15.83 9.45
N ASP A 233 -2.39 14.61 9.87
CA ASP A 233 -2.47 13.41 9.05
C ASP A 233 -3.93 13.01 8.78
N GLN A 234 -4.80 13.24 9.76
CA GLN A 234 -6.25 13.01 9.59
C GLN A 234 -6.87 14.00 8.59
N ILE A 235 -6.49 15.27 8.66
CA ILE A 235 -6.93 16.30 7.71
C ILE A 235 -6.43 15.96 6.31
N GLU A 236 -5.15 15.59 6.16
CA GLU A 236 -4.59 15.20 4.86
C GLU A 236 -5.30 13.97 4.29
N PHE A 237 -5.63 13.00 5.12
CA PHE A 237 -6.42 11.84 4.72
C PHE A 237 -7.79 12.25 4.16
N LEU A 238 -8.51 13.13 4.85
CA LEU A 238 -9.81 13.63 4.38
C LEU A 238 -9.70 14.42 3.07
N LEU A 239 -8.65 15.23 2.91
CA LEU A 239 -8.39 15.97 1.67
C LEU A 239 -7.94 15.07 0.51
N ASN A 240 -7.42 13.89 0.80
CA ASN A 240 -7.05 12.92 -0.22
C ASN A 240 -8.28 12.21 -0.84
N ILE A 241 -9.37 12.05 -0.10
CA ILE A 241 -10.56 11.34 -0.58
C ILE A 241 -11.12 11.93 -1.88
N PRO A 242 -11.38 13.26 -1.99
CA PRO A 242 -11.81 13.85 -3.27
C PRO A 242 -10.81 13.63 -4.41
N ARG A 243 -9.50 13.64 -4.12
CA ARG A 243 -8.46 13.35 -5.13
C ARG A 243 -8.57 11.92 -5.67
N LEU A 244 -8.82 10.95 -4.79
CA LEU A 244 -9.08 9.56 -5.20
C LEU A 244 -10.32 9.48 -6.10
N GLY A 245 -11.41 10.15 -5.73
CA GLY A 245 -12.63 10.21 -6.55
C GLY A 245 -12.38 10.79 -7.93
N PHE A 246 -11.67 11.90 -8.02
CA PHE A 246 -11.31 12.49 -9.30
C PHE A 246 -10.45 11.55 -10.15
N ARG A 247 -9.45 10.89 -9.55
CA ARG A 247 -8.60 9.92 -10.26
C ARG A 247 -9.38 8.70 -10.75
N ASN A 248 -10.31 8.19 -9.94
CA ASN A 248 -11.18 7.09 -10.31
C ASN A 248 -12.13 7.44 -11.49
N THR A 249 -12.59 8.69 -11.56
CA THR A 249 -13.59 9.12 -12.54
C THR A 249 -13.01 9.92 -13.71
N LYS A 250 -11.71 10.21 -13.71
CA LYS A 250 -11.06 11.09 -14.72
C LYS A 250 -11.33 10.64 -16.17
N ASP A 251 -11.27 9.35 -16.43
CA ASP A 251 -11.47 8.82 -17.79
C ASP A 251 -12.95 8.90 -18.19
N PHE A 252 -13.87 8.62 -17.28
CA PHE A 252 -15.29 8.82 -17.50
C PHE A 252 -15.61 10.30 -17.83
N ILE A 253 -15.07 11.25 -17.07
CA ILE A 253 -15.22 12.68 -17.34
C ILE A 253 -14.64 13.04 -18.70
N LYS A 254 -13.45 12.57 -19.03
CA LYS A 254 -12.80 12.80 -20.32
C LYS A 254 -13.65 12.29 -21.49
N TYR A 255 -14.11 11.04 -21.43
CA TYR A 255 -14.94 10.47 -22.48
C TYR A 255 -16.32 11.14 -22.57
N SER A 256 -16.90 11.55 -21.44
CA SER A 256 -18.16 12.30 -21.42
C SER A 256 -18.01 13.66 -22.13
N LEU A 257 -16.90 14.38 -21.89
CA LEU A 257 -16.63 15.65 -22.57
C LEU A 257 -16.42 15.45 -24.08
N VAL A 258 -15.69 14.42 -24.49
CA VAL A 258 -15.52 14.07 -25.91
C VAL A 258 -16.87 13.72 -26.55
N GLY A 259 -17.69 12.90 -25.89
CA GLY A 259 -19.03 12.56 -26.37
C GLY A 259 -19.94 13.79 -26.54
N MET A 260 -19.98 14.67 -25.53
CA MET A 260 -20.72 15.92 -25.61
C MET A 260 -20.23 16.82 -26.75
N SER A 261 -18.92 16.96 -26.94
CA SER A 261 -18.38 17.76 -28.04
C SER A 261 -18.84 17.20 -29.41
N GLY A 262 -18.88 15.88 -29.58
CA GLY A 262 -19.39 15.23 -30.77
C GLY A 262 -20.89 15.56 -31.04
N VAL A 263 -21.71 15.57 -29.99
CA VAL A 263 -23.12 15.96 -30.09
C VAL A 263 -23.24 17.43 -30.54
N PHE A 264 -22.47 18.35 -29.97
CA PHE A 264 -22.51 19.76 -30.41
C PHE A 264 -22.06 19.95 -31.84
N VAL A 265 -21.02 19.26 -32.29
CA VAL A 265 -20.55 19.31 -33.68
C VAL A 265 -21.62 18.77 -34.61
N ASN A 266 -22.23 17.63 -34.28
CA ASN A 266 -23.27 17.01 -35.10
C ASN A 266 -24.50 17.90 -35.23
N LEU A 267 -25.02 18.43 -34.11
CA LEU A 267 -26.12 19.36 -34.10
C LEU A 267 -25.80 20.65 -34.86
N GLY A 268 -24.59 21.18 -34.72
CA GLY A 268 -24.14 22.34 -35.47
C GLY A 268 -24.10 22.09 -36.99
N LEU A 269 -23.52 20.98 -37.41
CA LEU A 269 -23.50 20.57 -38.82
C LEU A 269 -24.89 20.31 -39.36
N TYR A 270 -25.72 19.59 -38.63
CA TYR A 270 -27.12 19.34 -39.04
C TYR A 270 -27.90 20.64 -39.24
N THR A 271 -27.81 21.57 -38.27
CA THR A 271 -28.47 22.88 -38.36
C THR A 271 -27.94 23.70 -39.54
N LEU A 272 -26.64 23.65 -39.80
CA LEU A 272 -26.02 24.36 -40.92
C LEU A 272 -26.46 23.79 -42.26
N LEU A 273 -26.48 22.46 -42.41
CA LEU A 273 -26.90 21.80 -43.63
C LEU A 273 -28.39 22.00 -43.91
N THR A 274 -29.24 21.85 -42.92
CA THR A 274 -30.69 22.04 -43.09
C THR A 274 -31.07 23.51 -43.35
N ARG A 275 -30.36 24.47 -42.72
CA ARG A 275 -30.70 25.89 -42.84
C ARG A 275 -30.13 26.59 -44.09
N TYR A 276 -28.92 26.13 -44.55
CA TYR A 276 -28.24 26.79 -45.68
C TYR A 276 -28.25 26.00 -46.96
N TYR A 277 -28.42 24.67 -46.94
CA TYR A 277 -28.39 23.85 -48.14
C TYR A 277 -29.74 23.17 -48.44
N GLU A 278 -30.84 23.53 -47.73
CA GLU A 278 -32.17 22.95 -47.91
C GLU A 278 -32.16 21.42 -48.07
N VAL A 279 -31.24 20.75 -47.40
CA VAL A 279 -31.22 19.28 -47.39
C VAL A 279 -32.44 18.81 -46.61
N SER A 280 -33.47 18.33 -47.35
CA SER A 280 -34.67 17.78 -46.73
C SER A 280 -34.33 16.59 -45.86
N GLU A 281 -35.03 16.44 -44.75
CA GLU A 281 -34.92 15.30 -43.83
C GLU A 281 -35.01 13.97 -44.61
N LEU A 282 -33.96 13.18 -44.52
CA LEU A 282 -33.96 11.77 -44.92
C LEU A 282 -34.30 10.92 -43.71
#